data_e424611c3f33a796623491bf984ac8fb
#
_entry.id   e424611c3f33a796623491bf984ac8fb
#
_cell.length_a   1.000
_cell.length_b   1.000
_cell.length_c   1.000
_cell.angle_alpha   90.00
_cell.angle_beta   90.00
_cell.angle_gamma   90.00
#
_symmetry.space_group_name_H-M   'P 1'
#
loop_
_entity.id
_entity.type
_entity.pdbx_description
1 polymer ?
#
loop_
_entity_poly.entity_id
_entity_poly.type
_entity_poly.pdbx_seq_one_letter_code
_entity_poly.pdbx_strand_id
1 'polypeptide(L)'
;MMNIQKELQQFSAGEADMRFNNVDVAPETIRAIMINEVVPSSPEEDFYGKPDSAYMSTTIPLFRKAGIDVGSVQDILNRGIYITNAVKTPKTEYAVSKESIEDSLSYLEKELALFPNVKVIMLMGDVAKKAFNMISKKATKKNAVPSISTYKLRNTEIFYKGIRIIPSY
;
A
#
# COMPACT_ATOMS: atom_id res chain seq x y z
N MET A 1 9.99 0.04 18.43
CA MET A 1 9.18 0.32 17.23
C MET A 1 10.06 0.78 16.08
N MET A 2 9.65 0.48 14.87
CA MET A 2 10.37 0.85 13.65
C MET A 2 9.69 2.04 12.99
N ASN A 3 10.46 3.05 12.59
CA ASN A 3 9.94 4.15 11.77
C ASN A 3 10.11 3.80 10.29
N ILE A 4 9.01 3.68 9.57
CA ILE A 4 9.02 3.22 8.17
C ILE A 4 9.79 4.18 7.27
N GLN A 5 9.60 5.48 7.43
CA GLN A 5 10.32 6.48 6.63
C GLN A 5 11.83 6.34 6.78
N LYS A 6 12.32 6.20 8.00
CA LYS A 6 13.76 6.05 8.27
C LYS A 6 14.32 4.77 7.65
N GLU A 7 13.56 3.68 7.74
CA GLU A 7 14.00 2.40 7.15
C GLU A 7 14.14 2.50 5.63
N LEU A 8 13.19 3.11 4.96
CA LEU A 8 13.20 3.22 3.51
C LEU A 8 14.19 4.27 3.00
N GLN A 9 14.43 5.34 3.77
CA GLN A 9 15.40 6.37 3.41
C GLN A 9 16.83 5.84 3.31
N GLN A 10 17.15 4.76 3.99
CA GLN A 10 18.47 4.12 3.90
C GLN A 10 18.79 3.63 2.48
N PHE A 11 17.76 3.33 1.70
CA PHE A 11 17.91 2.84 0.33
C PHE A 11 17.78 3.95 -0.71
N SER A 12 17.46 5.17 -0.28
CA SER A 12 17.23 6.31 -1.14
C SER A 12 18.55 7.06 -1.33
N ALA A 13 19.20 6.86 -2.47
CA ALA A 13 20.49 7.50 -2.77
C ALA A 13 20.30 8.96 -3.20
N GLY A 14 19.60 9.77 -2.37
CA GLY A 14 19.38 11.18 -2.65
C GLY A 14 18.23 11.50 -3.59
N GLU A 15 17.31 10.56 -3.80
CA GLU A 15 16.09 10.80 -4.57
C GLU A 15 15.12 11.64 -3.73
N ALA A 16 15.19 12.96 -3.91
CA ALA A 16 14.52 13.94 -3.04
C ALA A 16 12.99 13.90 -3.10
N ASP A 17 12.41 13.35 -4.18
CA ASP A 17 10.96 13.39 -4.41
C ASP A 17 10.20 12.19 -3.85
N MET A 18 10.90 11.18 -3.37
CA MET A 18 10.26 9.99 -2.80
C MET A 18 9.69 10.30 -1.42
N ARG A 19 8.41 10.01 -1.23
CA ARG A 19 7.75 10.21 0.07
C ARG A 19 7.35 8.88 0.66
N PHE A 20 7.86 8.61 1.86
CA PHE A 20 7.59 7.40 2.62
C PHE A 20 6.72 7.73 3.83
N ASN A 21 5.99 6.75 4.31
CA ASN A 21 5.13 6.93 5.47
C ASN A 21 5.96 7.23 6.72
N ASN A 22 5.76 8.41 7.30
CA ASN A 22 6.41 8.79 8.55
C ASN A 22 5.55 8.28 9.72
N VAL A 23 5.75 7.04 10.06
CA VAL A 23 4.98 6.37 11.11
C VAL A 23 5.83 5.33 11.82
N ASP A 24 5.67 5.23 13.13
CA ASP A 24 6.26 4.20 13.95
C ASP A 24 5.31 3.01 14.04
N VAL A 25 5.82 1.83 13.78
CA VAL A 25 5.01 0.61 13.80
C VAL A 25 5.82 -0.56 14.35
N ALA A 26 5.15 -1.49 15.02
CA ALA A 26 5.73 -2.77 15.38
C ALA A 26 5.46 -3.75 14.22
N PRO A 27 6.46 -4.00 13.35
CA PRO A 27 6.20 -4.72 12.09
C PRO A 27 5.63 -6.12 12.26
N GLU A 28 6.00 -6.79 13.34
CA GLU A 28 5.52 -8.15 13.64
C GLU A 28 4.03 -8.22 13.97
N THR A 29 3.40 -7.07 14.27
CA THR A 29 1.97 -7.00 14.58
C THR A 29 1.09 -6.83 13.35
N ILE A 30 1.68 -6.50 12.21
CA ILE A 30 0.93 -6.25 10.98
C ILE A 30 0.55 -7.57 10.30
N ARG A 31 -0.74 -7.75 10.06
CA ARG A 31 -1.31 -8.93 9.41
C ARG A 31 -1.87 -8.63 8.03
N ALA A 32 -2.22 -7.38 7.76
CA ALA A 32 -2.78 -6.96 6.48
C ALA A 32 -2.14 -5.66 6.02
N ILE A 33 -1.92 -5.55 4.71
CA ILE A 33 -1.42 -4.32 4.08
C ILE A 33 -2.44 -3.91 3.01
N MET A 34 -2.82 -2.62 3.05
CA MET A 34 -3.64 -2.01 2.00
C MET A 34 -2.72 -1.15 1.13
N ILE A 35 -2.57 -1.52 -0.14
CA ILE A 35 -1.77 -0.77 -1.09
C ILE A 35 -2.71 0.08 -1.94
N ASN A 36 -2.61 1.39 -1.77
CA ASN A 36 -3.33 2.37 -2.58
C ASN A 36 -2.46 2.79 -3.77
N GLU A 37 -2.83 3.83 -4.48
CA GLU A 37 -2.21 4.12 -5.77
C GLU A 37 -1.03 5.06 -5.67
N VAL A 38 -1.28 6.35 -5.41
CA VAL A 38 -0.25 7.41 -5.50
C VAL A 38 -0.31 8.29 -4.26
N VAL A 39 0.88 8.70 -3.75
CA VAL A 39 0.93 9.69 -2.67
C VAL A 39 0.27 11.00 -3.11
N PRO A 40 -0.46 11.68 -2.22
CA PRO A 40 -1.11 12.95 -2.55
C PRO A 40 -0.08 14.06 -2.77
N SER A 41 -0.48 15.12 -3.48
CA SER A 41 0.40 16.27 -3.76
C SER A 41 0.83 16.98 -2.49
N SER A 42 -0.07 17.09 -1.51
CA SER A 42 0.22 17.74 -0.23
C SER A 42 0.62 16.69 0.82
N PRO A 43 1.80 16.84 1.47
CA PRO A 43 2.20 15.93 2.54
C PRO A 43 1.23 15.87 3.71
N GLU A 44 0.46 16.92 3.93
CA GLU A 44 -0.56 16.96 4.99
C GLU A 44 -1.66 15.93 4.77
N GLU A 45 -1.91 15.55 3.54
CA GLU A 45 -2.93 14.58 3.17
C GLU A 45 -2.41 13.13 3.19
N ASP A 46 -1.15 12.88 3.56
CA ASP A 46 -0.62 11.53 3.71
C ASP A 46 -1.43 10.76 4.77
N PHE A 47 -1.49 9.45 4.67
CA PHE A 47 -2.27 8.61 5.60
C PHE A 47 -1.92 8.88 7.06
N TYR A 48 -0.65 9.11 7.34
CA TYR A 48 -0.11 9.32 8.68
C TYR A 48 0.23 10.79 8.93
N GLY A 49 -0.33 11.68 8.11
CA GLY A 49 -0.23 13.12 8.29
C GLY A 49 -1.27 13.64 9.27
N LYS A 50 -2.11 14.57 8.83
CA LYS A 50 -3.16 15.09 9.72
C LYS A 50 -4.28 14.06 9.93
N PRO A 51 -4.90 14.01 11.13
CA PRO A 51 -5.93 13.00 11.44
C PRO A 51 -7.19 13.07 10.58
N ASP A 52 -7.54 14.23 10.08
CA ASP A 52 -8.76 14.48 9.30
C ASP A 52 -8.50 14.64 7.80
N SER A 53 -7.49 13.94 7.27
CA SER A 53 -7.24 13.94 5.83
C SER A 53 -8.47 13.44 5.06
N ALA A 54 -8.58 13.85 3.80
CA ALA A 54 -9.69 13.43 2.95
C ALA A 54 -9.78 11.91 2.84
N TYR A 55 -8.66 11.22 2.79
CA TYR A 55 -8.61 9.77 2.75
C TYR A 55 -9.20 9.15 4.04
N MET A 56 -8.78 9.64 5.19
CA MET A 56 -9.26 9.11 6.48
C MET A 56 -10.73 9.40 6.71
N SER A 57 -11.22 10.55 6.26
CA SER A 57 -12.65 10.90 6.36
C SER A 57 -13.55 9.94 5.58
N THR A 58 -13.03 9.33 4.53
CA THR A 58 -13.75 8.33 3.74
C THR A 58 -13.53 6.92 4.26
N THR A 59 -12.30 6.61 4.65
CA THR A 59 -11.87 5.25 4.99
C THR A 59 -12.38 4.80 6.35
N ILE A 60 -12.34 5.66 7.36
CA ILE A 60 -12.80 5.31 8.71
C ILE A 60 -14.27 4.84 8.72
N PRO A 61 -15.22 5.55 8.06
CA PRO A 61 -16.60 5.07 8.00
C PRO A 61 -16.73 3.71 7.29
N LEU A 62 -15.89 3.43 6.29
CA LEU A 62 -15.92 2.14 5.60
C LEU A 62 -15.47 1.00 6.52
N PHE A 63 -14.44 1.20 7.33
CA PHE A 63 -14.02 0.22 8.32
C PHE A 63 -15.14 -0.06 9.34
N ARG A 64 -15.78 0.99 9.84
CA ARG A 64 -16.89 0.86 10.79
C ARG A 64 -18.06 0.11 10.18
N LYS A 65 -18.39 0.39 8.93
CA LYS A 65 -19.45 -0.30 8.21
C LYS A 65 -19.13 -1.79 8.03
N ALA A 66 -17.85 -2.13 7.91
CA ALA A 66 -17.40 -3.51 7.83
C ALA A 66 -17.32 -4.21 9.20
N GLY A 67 -17.71 -3.53 10.28
CA GLY A 67 -17.70 -4.11 11.62
C GLY A 67 -16.38 -3.91 12.40
N ILE A 68 -15.48 -3.07 11.87
CA ILE A 68 -14.21 -2.79 12.52
C ILE A 68 -14.29 -1.42 13.21
N ASP A 69 -14.29 -1.44 14.53
CA ASP A 69 -14.45 -0.22 15.33
C ASP A 69 -13.11 0.53 15.42
N VAL A 70 -12.93 1.50 14.54
CA VAL A 70 -11.75 2.36 14.50
C VAL A 70 -12.19 3.82 14.39
N GLY A 71 -11.44 4.73 14.99
CA GLY A 71 -11.69 6.17 14.94
C GLY A 71 -10.52 6.97 14.39
N SER A 72 -9.38 6.32 14.10
CA SER A 72 -8.16 6.98 13.63
C SER A 72 -7.30 6.00 12.86
N VAL A 73 -6.29 6.53 12.16
CA VAL A 73 -5.31 5.67 11.48
C VAL A 73 -4.50 4.86 12.51
N GLN A 74 -4.27 5.40 13.70
CA GLN A 74 -3.58 4.66 14.75
C GLN A 74 -4.39 3.46 15.22
N ASP A 75 -5.71 3.60 15.30
CA ASP A 75 -6.60 2.47 15.61
C ASP A 75 -6.53 1.39 14.55
N ILE A 76 -6.43 1.78 13.27
CA ILE A 76 -6.26 0.85 12.16
C ILE A 76 -4.94 0.09 12.30
N LEU A 77 -3.84 0.79 12.59
CA LEU A 77 -2.54 0.16 12.85
C LEU A 77 -2.62 -0.81 14.05
N ASN A 78 -3.31 -0.41 15.11
CA ASN A 78 -3.48 -1.25 16.31
C ASN A 78 -4.28 -2.53 16.01
N ARG A 79 -5.05 -2.53 14.94
CA ARG A 79 -5.75 -3.72 14.44
C ARG A 79 -4.87 -4.59 13.53
N GLY A 80 -3.61 -4.21 13.34
CA GLY A 80 -2.68 -4.95 12.51
C GLY A 80 -2.79 -4.66 11.02
N ILE A 81 -3.29 -3.49 10.65
CA ILE A 81 -3.47 -3.08 9.25
C ILE A 81 -2.55 -1.89 8.95
N TYR A 82 -1.68 -2.05 7.97
CA TYR A 82 -0.79 -1.01 7.48
C TYR A 82 -1.27 -0.51 6.12
N ILE A 83 -1.33 0.80 5.93
CA ILE A 83 -1.80 1.43 4.68
C ILE A 83 -0.63 2.13 4.01
N THR A 84 -0.47 1.91 2.70
CA THR A 84 0.60 2.54 1.93
C THR A 84 0.17 2.82 0.49
N ASN A 85 1.05 3.44 -0.29
CA ASN A 85 0.85 3.72 -1.70
C ASN A 85 1.87 2.96 -2.55
N ALA A 86 1.47 2.53 -3.73
CA ALA A 86 2.36 1.88 -4.68
C ALA A 86 3.38 2.85 -5.27
N VAL A 87 2.94 4.06 -5.61
CA VAL A 87 3.79 5.11 -6.20
C VAL A 87 4.15 6.12 -5.12
N LYS A 88 5.46 6.34 -4.93
CA LYS A 88 6.01 7.14 -3.82
C LYS A 88 6.26 8.60 -4.21
N THR A 89 5.96 8.98 -5.45
CA THR A 89 6.06 10.37 -5.91
C THR A 89 4.68 10.86 -6.33
N PRO A 90 4.34 12.15 -6.07
CA PRO A 90 3.07 12.70 -6.53
C PRO A 90 3.00 12.67 -8.06
N LYS A 91 1.84 12.36 -8.60
CA LYS A 91 1.67 12.41 -10.05
C LYS A 91 1.65 13.85 -10.54
N THR A 92 2.33 14.11 -11.65
CA THR A 92 2.40 15.42 -12.28
C THR A 92 1.45 15.55 -13.47
N GLU A 93 0.85 14.43 -13.90
CA GLU A 93 -0.06 14.37 -15.04
C GLU A 93 -1.38 13.71 -14.60
N TYR A 94 -2.36 13.73 -15.49
CA TYR A 94 -3.67 13.14 -15.22
C TYR A 94 -3.59 11.65 -14.92
N ALA A 95 -2.79 10.91 -15.67
CA ALA A 95 -2.61 9.47 -15.50
C ALA A 95 -1.24 9.15 -14.89
N VAL A 96 -1.18 8.07 -14.12
CA VAL A 96 0.08 7.57 -13.56
C VAL A 96 0.86 6.83 -14.64
N SER A 97 2.11 7.22 -14.88
CA SER A 97 2.95 6.58 -15.88
C SER A 97 3.51 5.26 -15.36
N LYS A 98 3.79 4.34 -16.29
CA LYS A 98 4.50 3.09 -15.97
C LYS A 98 5.85 3.36 -15.34
N GLU A 99 6.55 4.40 -15.81
CA GLU A 99 7.85 4.81 -15.28
C GLU A 99 7.77 5.19 -13.80
N SER A 100 6.74 5.95 -13.39
CA SER A 100 6.53 6.30 -11.99
C SER A 100 6.33 5.07 -11.11
N ILE A 101 5.62 4.07 -11.62
CA ILE A 101 5.43 2.80 -10.91
C ILE A 101 6.78 2.08 -10.79
N GLU A 102 7.53 2.00 -11.87
CA GLU A 102 8.84 1.32 -11.89
C GLU A 102 9.83 2.00 -10.95
N ASP A 103 9.86 3.34 -10.91
CA ASP A 103 10.76 4.10 -10.04
C ASP A 103 10.48 3.86 -8.56
N SER A 104 9.23 3.57 -8.21
CA SER A 104 8.82 3.30 -6.83
C SER A 104 8.93 1.83 -6.43
N LEU A 105 9.11 0.93 -7.40
CA LEU A 105 8.93 -0.50 -7.19
C LEU A 105 9.89 -1.09 -6.16
N SER A 106 11.18 -0.74 -6.21
CA SER A 106 12.17 -1.25 -5.27
C SER A 106 11.86 -0.83 -3.83
N TYR A 107 11.33 0.38 -3.65
CA TYR A 107 10.92 0.87 -2.34
C TYR A 107 9.68 0.14 -1.82
N LEU A 108 8.71 -0.10 -2.70
CA LEU A 108 7.53 -0.89 -2.33
C LEU A 108 7.92 -2.31 -1.92
N GLU A 109 8.81 -2.96 -2.67
CA GLU A 109 9.30 -4.30 -2.32
C GLU A 109 9.96 -4.32 -0.94
N LYS A 110 10.83 -3.34 -0.66
CA LYS A 110 11.50 -3.23 0.64
C LYS A 110 10.53 -2.94 1.76
N GLU A 111 9.55 -2.09 1.50
CA GLU A 111 8.50 -1.78 2.48
C GLU A 111 7.70 -3.02 2.84
N LEU A 112 7.24 -3.78 1.86
CA LEU A 112 6.49 -5.01 2.10
C LEU A 112 7.33 -6.04 2.87
N ALA A 113 8.63 -6.10 2.60
CA ALA A 113 9.54 -7.03 3.27
C ALA A 113 9.78 -6.70 4.75
N LEU A 114 9.41 -5.51 5.21
CA LEU A 114 9.53 -5.14 6.62
C LEU A 114 8.55 -5.90 7.52
N PHE A 115 7.49 -6.47 6.96
CA PHE A 115 6.38 -7.05 7.72
C PHE A 115 6.38 -8.58 7.60
N PRO A 116 6.95 -9.30 8.59
CA PRO A 116 7.15 -10.75 8.46
C PRO A 116 5.88 -11.60 8.61
N ASN A 117 4.81 -11.03 9.17
CA ASN A 117 3.62 -11.80 9.54
C ASN A 117 2.38 -11.46 8.72
N VAL A 118 2.55 -10.82 7.56
CA VAL A 118 1.43 -10.45 6.70
C VAL A 118 0.74 -11.69 6.14
N LYS A 119 -0.58 -11.71 6.24
CA LYS A 119 -1.45 -12.78 5.72
C LYS A 119 -2.28 -12.32 4.52
N VAL A 120 -2.53 -11.02 4.41
CA VAL A 120 -3.41 -10.46 3.38
C VAL A 120 -2.80 -9.17 2.83
N ILE A 121 -2.82 -9.02 1.51
CA ILE A 121 -2.51 -7.75 0.84
C ILE A 121 -3.71 -7.36 0.00
N MET A 122 -4.26 -6.18 0.25
CA MET A 122 -5.36 -5.61 -0.53
C MET A 122 -4.79 -4.61 -1.53
N LEU A 123 -5.14 -4.79 -2.80
CA LEU A 123 -4.69 -3.93 -3.89
C LEU A 123 -5.84 -3.01 -4.27
N MET A 124 -5.73 -1.73 -3.87
CA MET A 124 -6.79 -0.76 -4.01
C MET A 124 -6.60 0.04 -5.29
N GLY A 125 -7.19 -0.45 -6.38
CA GLY A 125 -7.15 0.22 -7.67
C GLY A 125 -6.15 -0.38 -8.67
N ASP A 126 -6.22 0.08 -9.91
CA ASP A 126 -5.44 -0.50 -11.01
C ASP A 126 -3.93 -0.26 -10.90
N VAL A 127 -3.52 0.90 -10.39
CA VAL A 127 -2.09 1.20 -10.21
C VAL A 127 -1.47 0.25 -9.20
N ALA A 128 -2.16 -0.01 -8.09
CA ALA A 128 -1.70 -0.96 -7.08
C ALA A 128 -1.58 -2.37 -7.66
N LYS A 129 -2.56 -2.81 -8.48
CA LYS A 129 -2.52 -4.10 -9.15
C LYS A 129 -1.35 -4.21 -10.12
N LYS A 130 -1.11 -3.17 -10.92
CA LYS A 130 0.02 -3.13 -11.85
C LYS A 130 1.36 -3.21 -11.13
N ALA A 131 1.53 -2.43 -10.08
CA ALA A 131 2.76 -2.43 -9.29
C ALA A 131 3.01 -3.80 -8.68
N PHE A 132 2.00 -4.39 -8.07
CA PHE A 132 2.15 -5.72 -7.45
C PHE A 132 2.44 -6.80 -8.50
N ASN A 133 1.79 -6.74 -9.66
CA ASN A 133 2.08 -7.67 -10.76
C ASN A 133 3.51 -7.55 -11.27
N MET A 134 4.08 -6.35 -11.29
CA MET A 134 5.50 -6.18 -11.63
C MET A 134 6.40 -6.88 -10.62
N ILE A 135 6.07 -6.77 -9.33
CA ILE A 135 6.81 -7.46 -8.27
C ILE A 135 6.71 -8.98 -8.46
N SER A 136 5.50 -9.50 -8.61
CA SER A 136 5.28 -10.95 -8.73
C SER A 136 5.89 -11.52 -10.00
N LYS A 137 5.80 -10.80 -11.12
CA LYS A 137 6.38 -11.24 -12.40
C LYS A 137 7.91 -11.31 -12.34
N LYS A 138 8.53 -10.36 -11.65
CA LYS A 138 9.98 -10.36 -11.43
C LYS A 138 10.41 -11.56 -10.59
N ALA A 139 9.64 -11.93 -9.57
CA ALA A 139 9.98 -13.01 -8.66
C ALA A 139 9.58 -14.39 -9.18
N THR A 140 8.42 -14.53 -9.83
CA THR A 140 7.83 -15.82 -10.20
C THR A 140 7.59 -15.99 -11.71
N LYS A 141 7.88 -14.98 -12.51
CA LYS A 141 7.62 -14.91 -13.96
C LYS A 141 6.13 -14.86 -14.32
N LYS A 142 5.25 -14.69 -13.35
CA LYS A 142 3.80 -14.64 -13.54
C LYS A 142 3.19 -13.45 -12.81
N ASN A 143 2.11 -12.89 -13.38
CA ASN A 143 1.28 -11.91 -12.71
C ASN A 143 0.49 -12.60 -11.60
N ALA A 144 0.47 -12.03 -10.40
CA ALA A 144 -0.32 -12.55 -9.29
C ALA A 144 -1.82 -12.33 -9.55
N VAL A 145 -2.17 -11.17 -10.11
CA VAL A 145 -3.56 -10.80 -10.40
C VAL A 145 -3.81 -10.94 -11.90
N PRO A 146 -4.75 -11.82 -12.33
CA PRO A 146 -5.07 -11.96 -13.75
C PRO A 146 -5.59 -10.67 -14.38
N SER A 147 -5.38 -10.52 -15.69
CA SER A 147 -5.78 -9.34 -16.47
C SER A 147 -7.28 -9.38 -16.82
N ILE A 148 -8.14 -9.55 -15.82
CA ILE A 148 -9.59 -9.47 -15.96
C ILE A 148 -10.16 -8.47 -14.96
N SER A 149 -11.40 -8.05 -15.15
CA SER A 149 -11.99 -7.02 -14.28
C SER A 149 -12.02 -7.46 -12.81
N THR A 150 -11.83 -6.50 -11.90
CA THR A 150 -11.89 -6.74 -10.47
C THR A 150 -13.22 -7.36 -10.05
N TYR A 151 -14.31 -6.95 -10.68
CA TYR A 151 -15.63 -7.51 -10.43
C TYR A 151 -15.66 -9.03 -10.67
N LYS A 152 -15.02 -9.49 -11.75
CA LYS A 152 -14.97 -10.93 -12.09
C LYS A 152 -14.05 -11.71 -11.14
N LEU A 153 -13.09 -11.03 -10.50
CA LEU A 153 -12.13 -11.65 -9.58
C LEU A 153 -12.64 -11.76 -8.15
N ARG A 154 -13.76 -11.15 -7.81
CA ARG A 154 -14.22 -11.05 -6.42
C ARG A 154 -14.44 -12.39 -5.71
N ASN A 155 -14.73 -13.44 -6.47
CA ASN A 155 -14.92 -14.79 -5.93
C ASN A 155 -13.74 -15.72 -6.19
N THR A 156 -12.64 -15.17 -6.71
CA THR A 156 -11.43 -15.94 -7.04
C THR A 156 -10.41 -15.78 -5.91
N GLU A 157 -9.92 -16.89 -5.38
CA GLU A 157 -8.87 -16.85 -4.39
C GLU A 157 -7.51 -16.72 -5.08
N ILE A 158 -6.76 -15.68 -4.72
CA ILE A 158 -5.44 -15.39 -5.29
C ILE A 158 -4.44 -15.43 -4.15
N PHE A 159 -3.33 -16.16 -4.34
CA PHE A 159 -2.24 -16.23 -3.37
C PHE A 159 -0.91 -15.94 -4.03
N TYR A 160 -0.04 -15.25 -3.30
CA TYR A 160 1.34 -15.00 -3.69
C TYR A 160 2.23 -15.31 -2.49
N LYS A 161 3.09 -16.32 -2.64
CA LYS A 161 3.99 -16.79 -1.56
C LYS A 161 3.26 -17.02 -0.24
N GLY A 162 2.07 -17.62 -0.31
CA GLY A 162 1.26 -17.91 0.86
C GLY A 162 0.44 -16.76 1.41
N ILE A 163 0.54 -15.57 0.79
CA ILE A 163 -0.21 -14.38 1.20
C ILE A 163 -1.45 -14.26 0.31
N ARG A 164 -2.61 -14.07 0.93
CA ARG A 164 -3.85 -13.81 0.19
C ARG A 164 -3.81 -12.43 -0.46
N ILE A 165 -4.07 -12.37 -1.76
CA ILE A 165 -4.13 -11.13 -2.52
C ILE A 165 -5.58 -10.82 -2.85
N ILE A 166 -6.05 -9.63 -2.44
CA ILE A 166 -7.42 -9.19 -2.68
C ILE A 166 -7.40 -7.93 -3.54
N PRO A 167 -7.68 -8.06 -4.85
CA PRO A 167 -7.82 -6.87 -5.69
C PRO A 167 -9.13 -6.16 -5.38
N SER A 168 -9.13 -4.82 -5.41
CA SER A 168 -10.29 -3.98 -5.16
C SER A 168 -10.26 -2.77 -6.08
N TYR A 169 -11.30 -1.96 -6.03
CA TYR A 169 -11.39 -0.72 -6.79
C TYR A 169 -10.70 0.45 -6.10
#